data_804a14457f6c6b21617daa51b77363d2
#
_entry.id   804a14457f6c6b21617daa51b77363d2
#
_cell.length_a   1.000
_cell.length_b   1.000
_cell.length_c   1.000
_cell.angle_alpha   90.00
_cell.angle_beta   90.00
_cell.angle_gamma   90.00
#
_symmetry.space_group_name_H-M   'P 1'
#
loop_
_entity.id
_entity.type
_entity.pdbx_description
1 polymer ?
#
loop_
_entity_poly.entity_id
_entity_poly.type
_entity_poly.pdbx_seq_one_letter_code
_entity_poly.pdbx_strand_id
1 'polypeptide(L)'
;MATLATASGYPYPATSETPDVQRDLKALADYLEAKTATATAFTPTWTASTTNPAIGNGTIAAAWWKVGNLVFFRIKVTAGSTTTFGTGSYTFTLTGLPTPVAGIRQVIPAGIYARGAASTAFQGLLNGSLAMPLYVTTAFTALASTTAAWASGDTFEITGHYMAA
;
A
#
# COMPACT_ATOMS: atom_id res chain seq x y z
N MET A 1 -3.87 -35.94 -10.27
CA MET A 1 -3.68 -34.49 -10.05
C MET A 1 -5.03 -33.89 -9.67
N ALA A 2 -5.12 -33.13 -8.55
CA ALA A 2 -6.36 -32.47 -8.21
C ALA A 2 -6.70 -31.42 -9.29
N THR A 3 -7.94 -31.38 -9.73
CA THR A 3 -8.42 -30.41 -10.73
C THR A 3 -8.87 -29.14 -10.01
N LEU A 4 -8.52 -27.96 -10.53
CA LEU A 4 -9.02 -26.71 -9.99
C LEU A 4 -10.46 -26.47 -10.41
N ALA A 5 -11.31 -26.05 -9.47
CA ALA A 5 -12.66 -25.61 -9.78
C ALA A 5 -12.63 -24.37 -10.69
N THR A 6 -13.30 -24.41 -11.82
CA THR A 6 -13.27 -23.35 -12.84
C THR A 6 -13.86 -22.03 -12.38
N ALA A 7 -14.81 -22.06 -11.46
CA ALA A 7 -15.51 -20.85 -10.98
C ALA A 7 -14.83 -20.17 -9.77
N SER A 8 -14.25 -20.93 -8.87
CA SER A 8 -13.65 -20.41 -7.62
C SER A 8 -12.15 -20.65 -7.50
N GLY A 9 -11.59 -21.48 -8.38
CA GLY A 9 -10.18 -21.85 -8.37
C GLY A 9 -9.75 -22.76 -7.21
N TYR A 10 -10.69 -23.24 -6.38
CA TYR A 10 -10.37 -24.19 -5.32
C TYR A 10 -10.03 -25.55 -5.89
N PRO A 11 -8.95 -26.21 -5.41
CA PRO A 11 -8.64 -27.57 -5.79
C PRO A 11 -9.66 -28.53 -5.20
N TYR A 12 -10.17 -29.45 -6.01
CA TYR A 12 -11.01 -30.55 -5.58
C TYR A 12 -10.69 -31.80 -6.41
N PRO A 13 -10.95 -33.02 -5.90
CA PRO A 13 -10.74 -34.24 -6.67
C PRO A 13 -11.63 -34.26 -7.92
N ALA A 14 -11.08 -34.69 -9.04
CA ALA A 14 -11.90 -34.97 -10.22
C ALA A 14 -12.74 -36.23 -9.95
N THR A 15 -13.97 -36.27 -10.46
CA THR A 15 -14.90 -37.39 -10.27
C THR A 15 -14.38 -38.73 -10.83
N SER A 16 -13.40 -38.66 -11.73
CA SER A 16 -12.73 -39.84 -12.32
C SER A 16 -11.48 -40.32 -11.57
N GLU A 17 -11.06 -39.62 -10.51
CA GLU A 17 -9.88 -39.98 -9.74
C GLU A 17 -10.25 -40.77 -8.50
N THR A 18 -9.37 -41.71 -8.11
CA THR A 18 -9.51 -42.38 -6.81
C THR A 18 -9.31 -41.34 -5.70
N PRO A 19 -10.23 -41.23 -4.74
CA PRO A 19 -10.09 -40.31 -3.62
C PRO A 19 -8.78 -40.53 -2.85
N ASP A 20 -7.96 -39.49 -2.75
CA ASP A 20 -6.76 -39.47 -1.92
C ASP A 20 -6.84 -38.27 -0.98
N VAL A 21 -7.34 -38.48 0.20
CA VAL A 21 -7.61 -37.44 1.19
C VAL A 21 -6.35 -36.68 1.57
N GLN A 22 -5.21 -37.34 1.66
CA GLN A 22 -3.94 -36.68 2.03
C GLN A 22 -3.46 -35.76 0.92
N ARG A 23 -3.48 -36.24 -0.33
CA ARG A 23 -3.11 -35.43 -1.50
C ARG A 23 -4.04 -34.24 -1.66
N ASP A 24 -5.34 -34.46 -1.53
CA ASP A 24 -6.35 -33.44 -1.78
C ASP A 24 -6.37 -32.37 -0.68
N LEU A 25 -6.19 -32.77 0.60
CA LEU A 25 -5.99 -31.82 1.70
C LEU A 25 -4.70 -31.03 1.55
N LYS A 26 -3.61 -31.68 1.12
CA LYS A 26 -2.37 -30.96 0.84
C LYS A 26 -2.55 -29.94 -0.29
N ALA A 27 -3.20 -30.29 -1.37
CA ALA A 27 -3.47 -29.38 -2.48
C ALA A 27 -4.32 -28.18 -2.04
N LEU A 28 -5.31 -28.39 -1.17
CA LEU A 28 -6.12 -27.34 -0.59
C LEU A 28 -5.29 -26.44 0.34
N ALA A 29 -4.46 -27.03 1.19
CA ALA A 29 -3.58 -26.28 2.09
C ALA A 29 -2.58 -25.42 1.31
N ASP A 30 -1.91 -25.99 0.31
CA ASP A 30 -0.97 -25.26 -0.57
C ASP A 30 -1.68 -24.12 -1.31
N TYR A 31 -2.91 -24.34 -1.78
CA TYR A 31 -3.73 -23.30 -2.40
C TYR A 31 -4.07 -22.17 -1.42
N LEU A 32 -4.50 -22.49 -0.21
CA LEU A 32 -4.82 -21.51 0.82
C LEU A 32 -3.57 -20.73 1.24
N GLU A 33 -2.43 -21.41 1.40
CA GLU A 33 -1.15 -20.76 1.71
C GLU A 33 -0.74 -19.79 0.60
N ALA A 34 -0.88 -20.19 -0.67
CA ALA A 34 -0.60 -19.30 -1.81
C ALA A 34 -1.55 -18.10 -1.90
N LYS A 35 -2.74 -18.18 -1.27
CA LYS A 35 -3.71 -17.07 -1.19
C LYS A 35 -3.56 -16.22 0.08
N THR A 36 -2.88 -16.76 1.10
CA THR A 36 -2.56 -16.02 2.33
C THR A 36 -1.27 -15.23 2.09
N ALA A 37 -1.41 -13.98 1.71
CA ALA A 37 -0.29 -13.20 1.24
C ALA A 37 0.73 -12.89 2.34
N THR A 38 1.97 -13.29 2.13
CA THR A 38 3.12 -12.75 2.85
C THR A 38 3.34 -11.30 2.43
N ALA A 39 3.58 -10.42 3.39
CA ALA A 39 3.86 -9.03 3.10
C ALA A 39 5.14 -8.89 2.26
N THR A 40 5.02 -8.27 1.10
CA THR A 40 6.13 -8.03 0.16
C THR A 40 6.62 -6.60 0.31
N ALA A 41 7.93 -6.42 0.46
CA ALA A 41 8.53 -5.09 0.48
C ALA A 41 8.42 -4.41 -0.89
N PHE A 42 8.21 -3.09 -0.89
CA PHE A 42 8.25 -2.27 -2.10
C PHE A 42 8.87 -0.90 -1.80
N THR A 43 9.20 -0.17 -2.84
CA THR A 43 9.79 1.17 -2.70
C THR A 43 8.87 2.20 -3.34
N PRO A 44 8.04 2.92 -2.55
CA PRO A 44 7.24 4.01 -3.07
C PRO A 44 8.13 5.19 -3.44
N THR A 45 7.71 5.95 -4.46
CA THR A 45 8.36 7.21 -4.80
C THR A 45 7.60 8.36 -4.13
N TRP A 46 8.32 9.18 -3.37
CA TRP A 46 7.78 10.39 -2.74
C TRP A 46 8.14 11.61 -3.57
N THR A 47 7.13 12.32 -4.05
CA THR A 47 7.27 13.52 -4.90
C THR A 47 6.48 14.69 -4.33
N ALA A 48 6.80 15.88 -4.84
CA ALA A 48 6.03 17.09 -4.58
C ALA A 48 5.84 17.89 -5.87
N SER A 49 4.83 18.75 -5.92
CA SER A 49 4.41 19.41 -7.16
C SER A 49 5.40 20.48 -7.68
N THR A 50 6.31 20.97 -6.84
CA THR A 50 7.27 22.02 -7.23
C THR A 50 8.71 21.52 -7.16
N THR A 51 9.16 21.07 -5.98
CA THR A 51 10.51 20.51 -5.78
C THR A 51 10.37 19.20 -5.03
N ASN A 52 10.91 18.13 -5.59
CA ASN A 52 10.79 16.81 -4.95
C ASN A 52 11.56 16.74 -3.63
N PRO A 53 11.01 16.01 -2.64
CA PRO A 53 11.75 15.62 -1.45
C PRO A 53 12.95 14.74 -1.81
N ALA A 54 13.99 14.81 -0.98
CA ALA A 54 15.10 13.86 -1.03
C ALA A 54 15.26 13.22 0.35
N ILE A 55 15.21 11.90 0.41
CA ILE A 55 15.25 11.17 1.68
C ILE A 55 16.58 11.32 2.44
N GLY A 56 17.69 11.55 1.71
CA GLY A 56 19.02 11.69 2.30
C GLY A 56 19.40 10.48 3.14
N ASN A 57 19.77 10.71 4.40
CA ASN A 57 20.07 9.63 5.37
C ASN A 57 18.82 9.17 6.16
N GLY A 58 17.62 9.61 5.77
CA GLY A 58 16.36 9.06 6.27
C GLY A 58 16.06 7.68 5.69
N THR A 59 14.91 7.12 6.04
CA THR A 59 14.49 5.79 5.56
C THR A 59 13.06 5.79 5.05
N ILE A 60 12.81 4.95 4.04
CA ILE A 60 11.46 4.60 3.58
C ILE A 60 11.33 3.09 3.73
N ALA A 61 10.42 2.65 4.60
CA ALA A 61 10.06 1.25 4.76
C ALA A 61 8.61 1.07 4.31
N ALA A 62 8.39 0.16 3.37
CA ALA A 62 7.05 -0.09 2.88
C ALA A 62 6.85 -1.58 2.57
N ALA A 63 5.64 -2.06 2.79
CA ALA A 63 5.24 -3.42 2.47
C ALA A 63 3.76 -3.44 2.05
N TRP A 64 3.41 -4.43 1.24
CA TRP A 64 2.05 -4.64 0.78
C TRP A 64 1.72 -6.13 0.74
N TRP A 65 0.45 -6.45 0.74
CA TRP A 65 -0.08 -7.80 0.50
C TRP A 65 -1.46 -7.70 -0.13
N LYS A 66 -1.94 -8.81 -0.71
CA LYS A 66 -3.20 -8.85 -1.45
C LYS A 66 -4.04 -10.04 -0.99
N VAL A 67 -5.32 -9.81 -0.80
CA VAL A 67 -6.32 -10.87 -0.57
C VAL A 67 -7.44 -10.69 -1.60
N GLY A 68 -7.56 -11.62 -2.53
CA GLY A 68 -8.45 -11.43 -3.68
C GLY A 68 -8.06 -10.20 -4.48
N ASN A 69 -8.98 -9.26 -4.67
CA ASN A 69 -8.73 -7.97 -5.33
C ASN A 69 -8.42 -6.84 -4.33
N LEU A 70 -8.38 -7.11 -3.03
CA LEU A 70 -8.10 -6.12 -2.02
C LEU A 70 -6.59 -6.08 -1.74
N VAL A 71 -5.99 -4.94 -2.00
CA VAL A 71 -4.57 -4.67 -1.74
C VAL A 71 -4.46 -3.87 -0.45
N PHE A 72 -3.67 -4.37 0.48
CA PHE A 72 -3.28 -3.67 1.70
C PHE A 72 -1.84 -3.20 1.57
N PHE A 73 -1.53 -2.04 2.11
CA PHE A 73 -0.17 -1.55 2.13
C PHE A 73 0.10 -0.68 3.35
N ARG A 74 1.37 -0.58 3.69
CA ARG A 74 1.87 0.35 4.70
C ARG A 74 3.14 1.01 4.19
N ILE A 75 3.33 2.29 4.53
CA ILE A 75 4.54 3.05 4.25
C ILE A 75 4.92 3.79 5.52
N LYS A 76 6.20 3.74 5.87
CA LYS A 76 6.78 4.56 6.91
C LYS A 76 7.99 5.28 6.34
N VAL A 77 7.94 6.60 6.35
CA VAL A 77 9.09 7.46 6.06
C VAL A 77 9.59 8.01 7.38
N THR A 78 10.88 7.91 7.64
CA THR A 78 11.53 8.54 8.79
C THR A 78 12.56 9.52 8.27
N ALA A 79 12.41 10.77 8.64
CA ALA A 79 13.33 11.83 8.25
C ALA A 79 14.68 11.70 8.95
N GLY A 80 15.75 11.81 8.19
CA GLY A 80 17.10 11.92 8.72
C GLY A 80 17.55 13.39 8.78
N SER A 81 18.77 13.62 9.23
CA SER A 81 19.34 14.97 9.35
C SER A 81 19.65 15.63 8.00
N THR A 82 19.76 14.84 6.91
CA THR A 82 19.98 15.35 5.55
C THR A 82 18.75 15.19 4.65
N THR A 83 17.59 14.80 5.21
CA THR A 83 16.35 14.72 4.47
C THR A 83 15.88 16.14 4.10
N THR A 84 15.54 16.34 2.84
CA THR A 84 14.90 17.56 2.35
C THR A 84 13.45 17.26 1.97
N PHE A 85 12.56 18.18 2.31
CA PHE A 85 11.12 17.95 2.20
C PHE A 85 10.50 18.55 0.93
N GLY A 86 11.34 19.12 0.07
CA GLY A 86 10.87 19.73 -1.17
C GLY A 86 9.86 20.87 -0.93
N THR A 87 9.10 21.20 -1.96
CA THR A 87 8.06 22.24 -1.90
C THR A 87 6.84 21.84 -2.74
N GLY A 88 5.66 22.25 -2.29
CA GLY A 88 4.39 21.95 -2.98
C GLY A 88 3.65 20.75 -2.37
N SER A 89 2.63 20.28 -3.08
CA SER A 89 1.74 19.21 -2.65
C SER A 89 2.38 17.84 -2.80
N TYR A 90 2.27 17.01 -1.78
CA TYR A 90 2.88 15.68 -1.75
C TYR A 90 2.05 14.62 -2.47
N THR A 91 2.77 13.73 -3.15
CA THR A 91 2.23 12.53 -3.79
C THR A 91 3.15 11.35 -3.52
N PHE A 92 2.60 10.22 -3.14
CA PHE A 92 3.30 8.93 -3.15
C PHE A 92 2.89 8.15 -4.38
N THR A 93 3.85 7.63 -5.14
CA THR A 93 3.60 6.67 -6.21
C THR A 93 3.89 5.27 -5.69
N LEU A 94 2.88 4.40 -5.71
CA LEU A 94 2.92 3.03 -5.17
C LEU A 94 3.50 2.06 -6.21
N THR A 95 4.72 2.33 -6.67
CA THR A 95 5.36 1.56 -7.75
C THR A 95 5.47 0.08 -7.38
N GLY A 96 5.08 -0.79 -8.31
CA GLY A 96 5.14 -2.25 -8.13
C GLY A 96 3.90 -2.88 -7.48
N LEU A 97 2.92 -2.10 -7.06
CA LEU A 97 1.65 -2.60 -6.58
C LEU A 97 0.66 -2.86 -7.74
N PRO A 98 -0.34 -3.72 -7.56
CA PRO A 98 -1.44 -3.89 -8.52
C PRO A 98 -2.16 -2.56 -8.80
N THR A 99 -2.53 -2.33 -10.06
CA THR A 99 -3.22 -1.10 -10.45
C THR A 99 -4.61 -1.00 -9.80
N PRO A 100 -5.00 0.16 -9.22
CA PRO A 100 -6.34 0.36 -8.71
C PRO A 100 -7.41 0.28 -9.80
N VAL A 101 -8.63 -0.11 -9.42
CA VAL A 101 -9.78 -0.10 -10.34
C VAL A 101 -9.95 1.30 -10.93
N ALA A 102 -10.07 1.35 -12.27
CA ALA A 102 -10.28 2.60 -13.00
C ALA A 102 -11.70 3.14 -12.80
N GLY A 103 -11.86 4.47 -12.91
CA GLY A 103 -13.17 5.15 -12.84
C GLY A 103 -13.77 5.28 -11.45
N ILE A 104 -13.12 4.74 -10.42
CA ILE A 104 -13.57 4.86 -9.03
C ILE A 104 -12.48 5.55 -8.21
N ARG A 105 -12.86 6.63 -7.53
CA ARG A 105 -11.97 7.26 -6.54
C ARG A 105 -11.99 6.47 -5.25
N GLN A 106 -10.82 6.05 -4.81
CA GLN A 106 -10.64 5.30 -3.58
C GLN A 106 -9.90 6.18 -2.58
N VAL A 107 -10.58 6.51 -1.49
CA VAL A 107 -9.98 7.25 -0.38
C VAL A 107 -9.21 6.26 0.48
N ILE A 108 -7.94 6.54 0.70
CA ILE A 108 -7.10 5.77 1.61
C ILE A 108 -7.18 6.46 2.97
N PRO A 109 -7.93 5.89 3.92
CA PRO A 109 -8.01 6.45 5.26
C PRO A 109 -6.67 6.28 5.98
N ALA A 110 -6.34 7.24 6.83
CA ALA A 110 -5.29 7.18 7.82
C ALA A 110 -3.83 7.15 7.32
N GLY A 111 -3.33 8.33 7.11
CA GLY A 111 -1.93 8.58 7.38
C GLY A 111 -1.81 9.45 8.63
N ILE A 112 -0.76 9.24 9.38
CA ILE A 112 -0.34 10.11 10.46
C ILE A 112 1.03 10.65 10.09
N TYR A 113 1.13 11.95 10.18
CA TYR A 113 2.38 12.65 10.18
C TYR A 113 2.69 13.03 11.62
N ALA A 114 3.73 12.46 12.18
CA ALA A 114 4.14 12.69 13.56
C ALA A 114 5.40 13.56 13.57
N ARG A 115 5.32 14.67 14.31
CA ARG A 115 6.36 15.64 14.49
C ARG A 115 6.53 15.93 15.99
N GLY A 116 7.56 15.37 16.59
CA GLY A 116 7.71 15.46 18.03
C GLY A 116 6.44 15.01 18.75
N ALA A 117 5.86 15.91 19.56
CA ALA A 117 4.59 15.65 20.27
C ALA A 117 3.32 15.96 19.43
N ALA A 118 3.45 16.55 18.25
CA ALA A 118 2.32 16.93 17.39
C ALA A 118 2.11 15.88 16.29
N SER A 119 0.86 15.57 16.00
CA SER A 119 0.50 14.71 14.88
C SER A 119 -0.63 15.32 14.06
N THR A 120 -0.58 15.14 12.76
CA THR A 120 -1.62 15.57 11.82
C THR A 120 -2.10 14.38 11.02
N ALA A 121 -3.41 14.15 10.99
CA ALA A 121 -4.01 13.12 10.16
C ALA A 121 -4.16 13.63 8.72
N PHE A 122 -3.91 12.75 7.77
CA PHE A 122 -4.13 13.02 6.35
C PHE A 122 -4.71 11.77 5.67
N GLN A 123 -5.14 11.92 4.43
CA GLN A 123 -5.67 10.85 3.60
C GLN A 123 -5.04 10.88 2.22
N GLY A 124 -4.94 9.72 1.60
CA GLY A 124 -4.56 9.57 0.20
C GLY A 124 -5.78 9.40 -0.70
N LEU A 125 -5.62 9.70 -1.97
CA LEU A 125 -6.65 9.46 -2.98
C LEU A 125 -6.04 8.68 -4.15
N LEU A 126 -6.62 7.52 -4.48
CA LEU A 126 -6.30 6.76 -5.69
C LEU A 126 -7.44 6.91 -6.70
N ASN A 127 -7.11 7.10 -7.98
CA ASN A 127 -8.09 7.25 -9.05
C ASN A 127 -7.60 6.52 -10.31
N GLY A 128 -7.64 5.18 -10.28
CA GLY A 128 -7.22 4.33 -11.40
C GLY A 128 -5.72 4.35 -11.71
N SER A 129 -4.92 5.03 -10.91
CA SER A 129 -3.46 5.07 -11.03
C SER A 129 -2.80 4.86 -9.67
N LEU A 130 -1.53 4.48 -9.68
CA LEU A 130 -0.74 4.28 -8.46
C LEU A 130 -0.21 5.58 -7.85
N ALA A 131 -0.45 6.72 -8.48
CA ALA A 131 -0.14 8.04 -7.92
C ALA A 131 -1.21 8.41 -6.88
N MET A 132 -0.79 8.56 -5.64
CA MET A 132 -1.63 8.84 -4.48
C MET A 132 -1.29 10.23 -3.92
N PRO A 133 -1.97 11.30 -4.37
CA PRO A 133 -1.86 12.61 -3.74
C PRO A 133 -2.40 12.56 -2.31
N LEU A 134 -1.79 13.35 -1.43
CA LEU A 134 -2.13 13.43 -0.01
C LEU A 134 -2.93 14.69 0.29
N TYR A 135 -3.91 14.56 1.17
CA TYR A 135 -4.80 15.64 1.59
C TYR A 135 -4.92 15.69 3.11
N VAL A 136 -4.98 16.88 3.69
CA VAL A 136 -5.31 17.06 5.10
C VAL A 136 -6.79 16.75 5.29
N THR A 137 -7.12 15.90 6.28
CA THR A 137 -8.48 15.37 6.46
C THR A 137 -9.53 16.43 6.81
N THR A 138 -9.14 17.51 7.48
CA THR A 138 -10.07 18.52 7.98
C THR A 138 -10.58 19.50 6.93
N ALA A 139 -9.88 19.66 5.80
CA ALA A 139 -10.23 20.68 4.81
C ALA A 139 -10.11 20.19 3.36
N PHE A 140 -9.79 18.93 3.09
CA PHE A 140 -9.46 18.42 1.75
C PHE A 140 -8.45 19.29 0.99
N THR A 141 -7.58 19.97 1.72
CA THR A 141 -6.47 20.72 1.14
C THR A 141 -5.29 19.79 0.93
N ALA A 142 -4.58 19.98 -0.17
CA ALA A 142 -3.39 19.19 -0.46
C ALA A 142 -2.38 19.30 0.70
N LEU A 143 -1.87 18.17 1.18
CA LEU A 143 -0.82 18.14 2.17
C LEU A 143 0.47 18.64 1.51
N ALA A 144 0.94 19.78 1.95
CA ALA A 144 2.10 20.46 1.39
C ALA A 144 3.24 20.61 2.40
N SER A 145 4.45 20.79 1.91
CA SER A 145 5.65 21.03 2.72
C SER A 145 5.53 22.20 3.69
N THR A 146 4.72 23.21 3.32
CA THR A 146 4.48 24.41 4.12
C THR A 146 3.58 24.18 5.33
N THR A 147 2.87 23.03 5.35
CA THR A 147 1.92 22.70 6.44
C THR A 147 2.66 22.37 7.74
N ALA A 148 3.98 22.11 7.68
CA ALA A 148 4.78 21.81 8.85
C ALA A 148 6.27 22.08 8.62
N ALA A 149 6.94 22.58 9.63
CA ALA A 149 8.40 22.61 9.66
C ALA A 149 8.90 21.22 10.13
N TRP A 150 9.47 20.47 9.22
CA TRP A 150 9.99 19.12 9.42
C TRP A 150 11.35 19.13 10.13
N ALA A 151 11.61 18.09 10.92
CA ALA A 151 12.87 17.88 11.59
C ALA A 151 13.35 16.43 11.44
N SER A 152 14.60 16.19 11.75
CA SER A 152 15.15 14.83 11.85
C SER A 152 14.38 14.03 12.92
N GLY A 153 14.00 12.81 12.55
CA GLY A 153 13.18 11.92 13.38
C GLY A 153 11.68 12.03 13.16
N ASP A 154 11.20 13.05 12.45
CA ASP A 154 9.79 13.12 12.08
C ASP A 154 9.40 11.98 11.13
N THR A 155 8.15 11.52 11.23
CA THR A 155 7.68 10.37 10.46
C THR A 155 6.41 10.65 9.68
N PHE A 156 6.32 10.07 8.48
CA PHE A 156 5.06 9.80 7.79
C PHE A 156 4.71 8.33 7.95
N GLU A 157 3.51 8.04 8.41
CA GLU A 157 3.00 6.68 8.49
C GLU A 157 1.69 6.59 7.72
N ILE A 158 1.64 5.76 6.71
CA ILE A 158 0.48 5.52 5.87
C ILE A 158 0.13 4.05 5.96
N THR A 159 -1.11 3.75 6.33
CA THR A 159 -1.67 2.40 6.28
C THR A 159 -2.97 2.48 5.52
N GLY A 160 -3.13 1.68 4.49
CA GLY A 160 -4.32 1.75 3.67
C GLY A 160 -4.59 0.48 2.89
N HIS A 161 -5.74 0.50 2.24
CA HIS A 161 -6.15 -0.57 1.33
C HIS A 161 -6.94 0.03 0.16
N TYR A 162 -6.97 -0.71 -0.95
CA TYR A 162 -7.75 -0.34 -2.13
C TYR A 162 -8.11 -1.59 -2.95
N MET A 163 -9.11 -1.45 -3.82
CA MET A 163 -9.50 -2.47 -4.79
C MET A 163 -8.61 -2.36 -6.02
N ALA A 164 -7.94 -3.45 -6.37
CA ALA A 164 -7.20 -3.58 -7.61
C ALA A 164 -8.09 -4.07 -8.75
N ALA A 165 -7.70 -3.71 -9.98
CA ALA A 165 -8.34 -4.19 -11.19
C ALA A 165 -8.15 -5.71 -11.41
#